data_f1125f63609a4b93793b78bceef7a742
#
_entry.id   f1125f63609a4b93793b78bceef7a742
#
_cell.length_a   1.000
_cell.length_b   1.000
_cell.length_c   1.000
_cell.angle_alpha   90.00
_cell.angle_beta   90.00
_cell.angle_gamma   90.00
#
_symmetry.space_group_name_H-M   'P 1'
#
loop_
_entity.id
_entity.type
_entity.pdbx_description
1 polymer ?
#
loop_
_entity_poly.entity_id
_entity_poly.type
_entity_poly.pdbx_seq_one_letter_code
_entity_poly.pdbx_strand_id
1 'polypeptide(L)'
;MTRTRQLFASLALALAAASGAHADPWKGKGEAGIVFARGNSDSDSVNLKLAMSREIERWKHSLDMSYLRASSNGVESSNRFVGGWQSDYKFSERTFAFGALRYERDKYSGFDYQASASTGLGYKFYDTDKIKLSTQAGLGYRQLKDNVTGQTSGNLVFVAGMDYENKVTATTKIIDKFHAESGSDNTLLTNYLGVEVKMSDKLALAAGYDVRRNTKPPAGKKKTDTVTTLNLVYAF
;
A
#
# COMPACT_ATOMS: atom_id res chain seq x y z
N MET A 1 5.82 -18.67 23.42
CA MET A 1 4.77 -17.67 23.67
C MET A 1 5.28 -16.26 24.02
N THR A 2 6.54 -16.05 24.33
CA THR A 2 7.11 -14.76 24.82
C THR A 2 7.60 -13.81 23.71
N ARG A 3 7.97 -14.29 22.53
CA ARG A 3 8.49 -13.43 21.44
C ARG A 3 7.42 -12.62 20.69
N THR A 4 6.19 -13.09 20.65
CA THR A 4 5.07 -12.41 19.97
C THR A 4 4.59 -11.16 20.77
N ARG A 5 4.67 -11.21 22.11
CA ARG A 5 4.28 -10.06 22.96
C ARG A 5 5.24 -8.88 22.87
N GLN A 6 6.52 -9.11 22.58
CA GLN A 6 7.51 -8.04 22.47
C GLN A 6 7.38 -7.26 21.15
N LEU A 7 6.93 -7.88 20.06
CA LEU A 7 6.71 -7.20 18.78
C LEU A 7 5.54 -6.21 18.82
N PHE A 8 4.47 -6.53 19.55
CA PHE A 8 3.33 -5.62 19.69
C PHE A 8 3.64 -4.40 20.59
N ALA A 9 4.47 -4.57 21.62
CA ALA A 9 4.89 -3.47 22.49
C ALA A 9 5.81 -2.47 21.75
N SER A 10 6.65 -2.93 20.83
CA SER A 10 7.57 -2.07 20.06
C SER A 10 6.86 -1.24 18.99
N LEU A 11 5.76 -1.76 18.39
CA LEU A 11 4.99 -1.04 17.38
C LEU A 11 4.14 0.08 18.01
N ALA A 12 3.62 -0.14 19.23
CA ALA A 12 2.85 0.87 19.97
C ALA A 12 3.73 2.06 20.44
N LEU A 13 5.01 1.82 20.70
CA LEU A 13 5.95 2.85 21.18
C LEU A 13 6.43 3.77 20.04
N ALA A 14 6.49 3.27 18.80
CA ALA A 14 6.89 4.07 17.64
C ALA A 14 5.84 5.12 17.21
N LEU A 15 4.57 4.91 17.54
CA LEU A 15 3.50 5.90 17.25
C LEU A 15 3.47 7.07 18.26
N ALA A 16 4.09 6.93 19.42
CA ALA A 16 4.05 7.95 20.48
C ALA A 16 5.14 9.04 20.34
N ALA A 17 6.13 8.85 19.48
CA ALA A 17 7.29 9.76 19.38
C ALA A 17 7.12 10.93 18.39
N ALA A 18 5.95 11.09 17.74
CA ALA A 18 5.72 12.11 16.71
C ALA A 18 5.17 13.45 17.22
N SER A 19 5.16 13.68 18.54
CA SER A 19 4.62 14.92 19.13
C SER A 19 5.73 15.87 19.58
N GLY A 20 6.28 16.63 18.64
CA GLY A 20 7.20 17.72 19.00
C GLY A 20 7.66 18.53 17.80
N ALA A 21 6.97 19.64 17.52
CA ALA A 21 7.35 20.91 16.92
C ALA A 21 6.16 21.52 16.17
N HIS A 22 6.04 22.85 16.11
CA HIS A 22 5.01 23.64 15.42
C HIS A 22 5.02 23.46 13.88
N ALA A 23 4.88 22.25 13.41
CA ALA A 23 4.75 21.89 12.01
C ALA A 23 3.41 21.18 11.85
N ASP A 24 2.70 21.38 10.75
CA ASP A 24 1.46 20.67 10.47
C ASP A 24 1.64 19.17 10.79
N PRO A 25 0.79 18.60 11.67
CA PRO A 25 1.00 17.22 12.12
C PRO A 25 0.83 16.25 10.96
N TRP A 26 1.55 15.13 11.02
CA TRP A 26 1.27 14.00 10.17
C TRP A 26 -0.16 13.52 10.46
N LYS A 27 -0.97 13.38 9.42
CA LYS A 27 -2.30 12.77 9.47
C LYS A 27 -2.22 11.40 8.84
N GLY A 28 -2.90 10.43 9.42
CA GLY A 28 -2.79 9.10 8.88
C GLY A 28 -3.78 8.11 9.46
N LYS A 29 -3.61 6.87 9.02
CA LYS A 29 -4.36 5.74 9.53
C LYS A 29 -3.49 4.49 9.60
N GLY A 30 -3.66 3.73 10.66
CA GLY A 30 -3.18 2.37 10.80
C GLY A 30 -4.33 1.39 10.63
N GLU A 31 -4.10 0.29 9.93
CA GLU A 31 -5.08 -0.78 9.75
C GLU A 31 -4.50 -2.10 10.25
N ALA A 32 -5.30 -2.88 10.95
CA ALA A 32 -4.92 -4.21 11.41
C ALA A 32 -6.05 -5.21 11.18
N GLY A 33 -5.74 -6.31 10.51
CA GLY A 33 -6.61 -7.45 10.32
C GLY A 33 -5.94 -8.73 10.77
N ILE A 34 -6.63 -9.57 11.54
CA ILE A 34 -6.14 -10.86 12.01
C ILE A 34 -7.25 -11.89 11.81
N VAL A 35 -6.91 -13.02 11.21
CA VAL A 35 -7.80 -14.16 11.08
C VAL A 35 -7.14 -15.38 11.68
N PHE A 36 -7.86 -16.08 12.56
CA PHE A 36 -7.51 -17.39 13.06
C PHE A 36 -8.68 -18.34 12.77
N ALA A 37 -8.47 -19.33 11.93
CA ALA A 37 -9.41 -20.38 11.66
C ALA A 37 -8.85 -21.72 12.18
N ARG A 38 -9.70 -22.50 12.85
CA ARG A 38 -9.34 -23.83 13.39
C ARG A 38 -10.44 -24.84 13.05
N GLY A 39 -10.04 -26.06 12.74
CA GLY A 39 -10.99 -27.13 12.41
C GLY A 39 -10.39 -28.15 11.45
N ASN A 40 -11.12 -28.47 10.37
CA ASN A 40 -10.63 -29.38 9.34
C ASN A 40 -9.39 -28.85 8.60
N SER A 41 -9.19 -27.52 8.61
CA SER A 41 -7.94 -26.85 8.20
C SER A 41 -7.67 -25.71 9.16
N ASP A 42 -6.39 -25.51 9.47
CA ASP A 42 -5.94 -24.39 10.28
C ASP A 42 -5.42 -23.28 9.37
N SER A 43 -5.88 -22.03 9.56
CA SER A 43 -5.40 -20.89 8.83
C SER A 43 -5.16 -19.71 9.75
N ASP A 44 -4.01 -19.08 9.60
CA ASP A 44 -3.63 -17.86 10.32
C ASP A 44 -3.26 -16.78 9.30
N SER A 45 -3.76 -15.58 9.48
CA SER A 45 -3.32 -14.43 8.69
C SER A 45 -3.22 -13.16 9.53
N VAL A 46 -2.26 -12.33 9.19
CA VAL A 46 -2.05 -10.99 9.76
C VAL A 46 -1.87 -10.03 8.59
N ASN A 47 -2.66 -8.96 8.57
CA ASN A 47 -2.55 -7.87 7.62
C ASN A 47 -2.42 -6.56 8.38
N LEU A 48 -1.36 -5.81 8.11
CA LEU A 48 -1.09 -4.50 8.70
C LEU A 48 -0.91 -3.49 7.59
N LYS A 49 -1.51 -2.31 7.70
CA LYS A 49 -1.30 -1.20 6.78
C LYS A 49 -1.08 0.09 7.60
N LEU A 50 -0.22 0.96 7.11
CA LEU A 50 0.01 2.31 7.61
C LEU A 50 0.00 3.25 6.42
N ALA A 51 -0.80 4.29 6.48
CA ALA A 51 -0.80 5.37 5.50
C ALA A 51 -0.74 6.70 6.24
N MET A 52 0.25 7.52 5.92
CA MET A 52 0.43 8.82 6.55
C MET A 52 0.72 9.86 5.49
N SER A 53 0.28 11.10 5.71
CA SER A 53 0.62 12.22 4.86
C SER A 53 0.77 13.51 5.66
N ARG A 54 1.59 14.40 5.12
CA ARG A 54 1.80 15.74 5.65
C ARG A 54 1.85 16.73 4.51
N GLU A 55 1.15 17.85 4.67
CA GLU A 55 1.21 18.97 3.74
C GLU A 55 1.99 20.12 4.38
N ILE A 56 2.92 20.69 3.61
CA ILE A 56 3.73 21.86 4.00
C ILE A 56 3.73 22.78 2.80
N GLU A 57 3.00 23.90 2.87
CA GLU A 57 2.86 24.85 1.77
C GLU A 57 2.42 24.17 0.46
N ARG A 58 3.34 24.08 -0.52
CA ARG A 58 3.10 23.45 -1.82
C ARG A 58 3.49 21.98 -1.88
N TRP A 59 4.09 21.44 -0.82
CA TRP A 59 4.53 20.05 -0.76
C TRP A 59 3.52 19.18 -0.02
N LYS A 60 3.28 18.01 -0.55
CA LYS A 60 2.61 16.92 0.16
C LYS A 60 3.55 15.72 0.17
N HIS A 61 3.87 15.23 1.35
CA HIS A 61 4.63 13.99 1.55
C HIS A 61 3.68 12.90 2.02
N SER A 62 3.80 11.72 1.43
CA SER A 62 3.00 10.54 1.77
C SER A 62 3.91 9.35 2.01
N LEU A 63 3.59 8.57 3.04
CA LEU A 63 4.23 7.30 3.38
C LEU A 63 3.14 6.24 3.45
N ASP A 64 3.31 5.16 2.70
CA ASP A 64 2.45 3.99 2.73
C ASP A 64 3.27 2.75 3.04
N MET A 65 2.82 1.93 3.98
CA MET A 65 3.43 0.64 4.31
C MET A 65 2.35 -0.43 4.43
N SER A 66 2.65 -1.64 3.99
CA SER A 66 1.78 -2.79 4.21
C SER A 66 2.60 -4.05 4.48
N TYR A 67 2.07 -4.89 5.36
CA TYR A 67 2.62 -6.19 5.67
C TYR A 67 1.50 -7.23 5.67
N LEU A 68 1.68 -8.31 4.93
CA LEU A 68 0.78 -9.45 4.87
C LEU A 68 1.56 -10.72 5.17
N ARG A 69 1.08 -11.49 6.13
CA ARG A 69 1.54 -12.86 6.37
C ARG A 69 0.34 -13.78 6.49
N ALA A 70 0.39 -14.91 5.81
CA ALA A 70 -0.62 -15.95 5.93
C ALA A 70 0.03 -17.33 5.97
N SER A 71 -0.63 -18.26 6.68
CA SER A 71 -0.27 -19.69 6.69
C SER A 71 -1.52 -20.54 6.64
N SER A 72 -1.39 -21.75 6.09
CA SER A 72 -2.45 -22.76 6.07
C SER A 72 -1.85 -24.08 6.46
N ASN A 73 -2.47 -24.78 7.45
CA ASN A 73 -1.99 -26.03 8.01
C ASN A 73 -0.50 -25.98 8.43
N GLY A 74 -0.09 -24.86 9.05
CA GLY A 74 1.28 -24.63 9.51
C GLY A 74 2.29 -24.27 8.41
N VAL A 75 1.89 -24.27 7.15
CA VAL A 75 2.73 -23.90 6.01
C VAL A 75 2.47 -22.44 5.63
N GLU A 76 3.52 -21.60 5.65
CA GLU A 76 3.44 -20.21 5.23
C GLU A 76 3.06 -20.11 3.74
N SER A 77 2.00 -19.38 3.42
CA SER A 77 1.46 -19.22 2.07
C SER A 77 1.58 -17.80 1.52
N SER A 78 1.80 -16.80 2.39
CA SER A 78 2.07 -15.41 2.01
C SER A 78 3.00 -14.77 3.03
N ASN A 79 3.94 -13.96 2.53
CA ASN A 79 4.81 -13.12 3.35
C ASN A 79 5.31 -11.97 2.48
N ARG A 80 4.60 -10.83 2.57
CA ARG A 80 4.83 -9.67 1.70
C ARG A 80 4.92 -8.39 2.52
N PHE A 81 5.94 -7.61 2.25
CA PHE A 81 6.11 -6.24 2.72
C PHE A 81 6.17 -5.30 1.52
N VAL A 82 5.44 -4.19 1.60
CA VAL A 82 5.52 -3.08 0.63
C VAL A 82 5.69 -1.80 1.40
N GLY A 83 6.63 -0.96 0.99
CA GLY A 83 6.81 0.40 1.48
C GLY A 83 6.89 1.37 0.31
N GLY A 84 6.28 2.54 0.44
CA GLY A 84 6.27 3.60 -0.55
C GLY A 84 6.39 4.97 0.09
N TRP A 85 7.13 5.85 -0.56
CA TRP A 85 7.21 7.27 -0.25
C TRP A 85 6.92 8.06 -1.50
N GLN A 86 6.05 9.08 -1.41
CA GLN A 86 5.77 10.01 -2.50
C GLN A 86 5.81 11.44 -1.98
N SER A 87 6.43 12.31 -2.77
CA SER A 87 6.43 13.76 -2.56
C SER A 87 5.82 14.44 -3.77
N ASP A 88 4.76 15.21 -3.53
CA ASP A 88 4.06 15.97 -4.55
C ASP A 88 4.36 17.46 -4.39
N TYR A 89 4.74 18.11 -5.46
CA TYR A 89 4.86 19.57 -5.54
C TYR A 89 3.66 20.14 -6.30
N LYS A 90 2.84 20.95 -5.64
CA LYS A 90 1.61 21.54 -6.18
C LYS A 90 1.93 22.78 -7.02
N PHE A 91 1.72 22.73 -8.33
CA PHE A 91 1.78 23.91 -9.20
C PHE A 91 0.52 24.74 -9.10
N SER A 92 -0.63 24.08 -8.96
CA SER A 92 -1.95 24.66 -8.78
C SER A 92 -2.78 23.78 -7.83
N GLU A 93 -4.04 24.17 -7.61
CA GLU A 93 -4.97 23.34 -6.82
C GLU A 93 -5.19 21.95 -7.43
N ARG A 94 -5.07 21.81 -8.75
CA ARG A 94 -5.35 20.58 -9.49
C ARG A 94 -4.14 19.86 -10.04
N THR A 95 -3.04 20.56 -10.32
CA THR A 95 -1.88 19.99 -11.01
C THR A 95 -0.68 19.90 -10.07
N PHE A 96 -0.01 18.76 -10.06
CA PHE A 96 1.19 18.52 -9.27
C PHE A 96 2.24 17.74 -10.05
N ALA A 97 3.51 17.90 -9.69
CA ALA A 97 4.57 16.97 -10.03
C ALA A 97 4.77 16.01 -8.86
N PHE A 98 5.13 14.78 -9.12
CA PHE A 98 5.47 13.81 -8.08
C PHE A 98 6.86 13.22 -8.26
N GLY A 99 7.47 12.85 -7.14
CA GLY A 99 8.61 11.97 -7.06
C GLY A 99 8.27 10.85 -6.08
N ALA A 100 8.46 9.59 -6.48
CA ALA A 100 8.07 8.44 -5.67
C ALA A 100 9.17 7.38 -5.61
N LEU A 101 9.25 6.73 -4.45
CA LEU A 101 10.07 5.55 -4.20
C LEU A 101 9.16 4.43 -3.73
N ARG A 102 9.38 3.23 -4.23
CA ARG A 102 8.65 2.03 -3.83
C ARG A 102 9.63 0.87 -3.64
N TYR A 103 9.40 0.12 -2.57
CA TYR A 103 10.12 -1.12 -2.29
C TYR A 103 9.11 -2.21 -1.94
N GLU A 104 9.29 -3.38 -2.52
CA GLU A 104 8.50 -4.56 -2.23
C GLU A 104 9.39 -5.76 -2.04
N ARG A 105 9.09 -6.54 -1.01
CA ARG A 105 9.62 -7.87 -0.77
C ARG A 105 8.47 -8.85 -0.61
N ASP A 106 8.36 -9.80 -1.52
CA ASP A 106 7.33 -10.84 -1.48
C ASP A 106 7.98 -12.20 -1.71
N LYS A 107 8.08 -13.00 -0.65
CA LYS A 107 8.74 -14.32 -0.64
C LYS A 107 8.16 -15.28 -1.69
N TYR A 108 6.92 -15.09 -2.09
CA TYR A 108 6.19 -16.01 -2.98
C TYR A 108 6.05 -15.50 -4.42
N SER A 109 6.42 -14.25 -4.68
CA SER A 109 6.31 -13.64 -6.02
C SER A 109 7.32 -14.16 -7.05
N GLY A 110 8.39 -14.82 -6.57
CA GLY A 110 9.52 -15.21 -7.40
C GLY A 110 10.63 -14.15 -7.50
N PHE A 111 10.46 -13.00 -6.83
CA PHE A 111 11.48 -11.97 -6.71
C PHE A 111 11.92 -11.81 -5.26
N ASP A 112 13.22 -11.69 -5.01
CA ASP A 112 13.76 -11.34 -3.70
C ASP A 112 13.26 -9.95 -3.26
N TYR A 113 13.32 -9.01 -4.21
CA TYR A 113 12.75 -7.67 -4.06
C TYR A 113 12.43 -7.04 -5.41
N GLN A 114 11.57 -6.03 -5.35
CA GLN A 114 11.30 -5.09 -6.42
C GLN A 114 11.43 -3.68 -5.84
N ALA A 115 12.26 -2.84 -6.46
CA ALA A 115 12.44 -1.46 -6.04
C ALA A 115 12.25 -0.54 -7.24
N SER A 116 11.53 0.57 -7.08
CA SER A 116 11.37 1.56 -8.15
C SER A 116 11.53 2.98 -7.62
N ALA A 117 12.04 3.84 -8.49
CA ALA A 117 12.02 5.30 -8.34
C ALA A 117 11.35 5.89 -9.57
N SER A 118 10.41 6.81 -9.38
CA SER A 118 9.63 7.39 -10.48
C SER A 118 9.35 8.85 -10.26
N THR A 119 9.07 9.57 -11.35
CA THR A 119 8.66 10.96 -11.35
C THR A 119 7.69 11.22 -12.50
N GLY A 120 6.86 12.23 -12.35
CA GLY A 120 5.88 12.57 -13.36
C GLY A 120 4.95 13.69 -12.95
N LEU A 121 3.81 13.75 -13.60
CA LEU A 121 2.77 14.73 -13.35
C LEU A 121 1.48 14.06 -12.93
N GLY A 122 0.71 14.75 -12.10
CA GLY A 122 -0.60 14.31 -11.67
C GLY A 122 -1.64 15.42 -11.80
N TYR A 123 -2.89 14.99 -11.88
CA TYR A 123 -4.04 15.87 -11.99
C TYR A 123 -5.19 15.39 -11.09
N LYS A 124 -5.77 16.34 -10.34
CA LYS A 124 -6.95 16.13 -9.51
C LYS A 124 -8.20 16.52 -10.30
N PHE A 125 -8.98 15.52 -10.72
CA PHE A 125 -10.25 15.74 -11.41
C PHE A 125 -11.32 16.25 -10.46
N TYR A 126 -11.37 15.64 -9.27
CA TYR A 126 -12.26 16.02 -8.18
C TYR A 126 -11.44 16.11 -6.89
N ASP A 127 -11.62 17.19 -6.14
CA ASP A 127 -11.05 17.40 -4.80
C ASP A 127 -12.10 18.10 -3.93
N THR A 128 -13.19 17.39 -3.68
CA THR A 128 -14.32 17.85 -2.86
C THR A 128 -14.41 17.02 -1.58
N ASP A 129 -15.19 17.46 -0.61
CA ASP A 129 -15.42 16.70 0.62
C ASP A 129 -16.12 15.36 0.38
N LYS A 130 -16.87 15.22 -0.71
CA LYS A 130 -17.61 14.01 -1.07
C LYS A 130 -16.82 13.08 -1.98
N ILE A 131 -16.18 13.63 -3.02
CA ILE A 131 -15.49 12.85 -4.05
C ILE A 131 -14.09 13.41 -4.24
N LYS A 132 -13.11 12.52 -4.20
CA LYS A 132 -11.73 12.80 -4.58
C LYS A 132 -11.34 11.82 -5.69
N LEU A 133 -10.80 12.36 -6.76
CA LEU A 133 -10.24 11.58 -7.87
C LEU A 133 -9.00 12.27 -8.38
N SER A 134 -7.88 11.60 -8.27
CA SER A 134 -6.62 12.03 -8.87
C SER A 134 -6.03 10.92 -9.72
N THR A 135 -5.33 11.32 -10.77
CA THR A 135 -4.52 10.43 -11.59
C THR A 135 -3.12 10.99 -11.72
N GLN A 136 -2.18 10.11 -11.98
CA GLN A 136 -0.79 10.49 -12.24
C GLN A 136 -0.18 9.59 -13.31
N ALA A 137 0.78 10.15 -14.05
CA ALA A 137 1.53 9.41 -15.04
C ALA A 137 2.97 9.93 -15.10
N GLY A 138 3.90 9.04 -15.40
CA GLY A 138 5.31 9.39 -15.40
C GLY A 138 6.22 8.29 -15.89
N LEU A 139 7.50 8.49 -15.67
CA LEU A 139 8.56 7.55 -15.99
C LEU A 139 9.32 7.20 -14.71
N GLY A 140 9.86 6.01 -14.68
CA GLY A 140 10.67 5.53 -13.57
C GLY A 140 11.72 4.53 -14.00
N TYR A 141 12.52 4.14 -13.04
CA TYR A 141 13.44 3.03 -13.15
C TYR A 141 13.09 1.99 -12.10
N ARG A 142 12.88 0.74 -12.52
CA ARG A 142 12.57 -0.37 -11.64
C ARG A 142 13.69 -1.39 -11.68
N GLN A 143 14.12 -1.86 -10.51
CA GLN A 143 15.06 -2.93 -10.30
C GLN A 143 14.34 -4.15 -9.71
N LEU A 144 14.58 -5.31 -10.29
CA LEU A 144 14.07 -6.61 -9.85
C LEU A 144 15.24 -7.52 -9.53
N LYS A 145 15.16 -8.31 -8.46
CA LYS A 145 16.10 -9.39 -8.19
C LYS A 145 15.33 -10.71 -8.18
N ASP A 146 15.66 -11.58 -9.12
CA ASP A 146 15.09 -12.93 -9.22
C ASP A 146 15.58 -13.80 -8.06
N ASN A 147 14.67 -14.52 -7.37
CA ASN A 147 15.01 -15.30 -6.19
C ASN A 147 15.57 -16.69 -6.51
N VAL A 148 15.48 -17.16 -7.75
CA VAL A 148 15.97 -18.46 -8.21
C VAL A 148 17.38 -18.32 -8.77
N THR A 149 17.55 -17.35 -9.68
CA THR A 149 18.84 -17.12 -10.38
C THR A 149 19.76 -16.17 -9.63
N GLY A 150 19.23 -15.36 -8.68
CA GLY A 150 19.93 -14.28 -8.00
C GLY A 150 20.28 -13.10 -8.91
N GLN A 151 19.88 -13.15 -10.19
CA GLN A 151 20.16 -12.08 -11.15
C GLN A 151 19.34 -10.83 -10.84
N THR A 152 20.02 -9.68 -10.96
CA THR A 152 19.37 -8.38 -10.85
C THR A 152 19.23 -7.79 -12.24
N SER A 153 18.01 -7.38 -12.58
CA SER A 153 17.67 -6.66 -13.81
C SER A 153 17.08 -5.31 -13.47
N GLY A 154 17.32 -4.32 -14.33
CA GLY A 154 16.77 -2.98 -14.16
C GLY A 154 16.32 -2.42 -15.49
N ASN A 155 15.13 -1.79 -15.50
CA ASN A 155 14.51 -1.26 -16.71
C ASN A 155 13.82 0.07 -16.45
N LEU A 156 13.76 0.89 -17.50
CA LEU A 156 12.85 2.03 -17.54
C LEU A 156 11.42 1.52 -17.56
N VAL A 157 10.56 2.17 -16.79
CA VAL A 157 9.13 1.86 -16.70
C VAL A 157 8.30 3.11 -16.93
N PHE A 158 7.17 2.95 -17.60
CA PHE A 158 6.08 3.90 -17.57
C PHE A 158 5.25 3.63 -16.31
N VAL A 159 4.92 4.69 -15.58
CA VAL A 159 4.16 4.62 -14.33
C VAL A 159 2.83 5.33 -14.52
N ALA A 160 1.74 4.70 -14.08
CA ALA A 160 0.42 5.31 -14.00
C ALA A 160 -0.23 4.99 -12.66
N GLY A 161 -0.99 5.94 -12.12
CA GLY A 161 -1.70 5.79 -10.86
C GLY A 161 -3.05 6.49 -10.88
N MET A 162 -3.98 5.97 -10.08
CA MET A 162 -5.28 6.58 -9.80
C MET A 162 -5.63 6.35 -8.33
N ASP A 163 -6.06 7.43 -7.68
CA ASP A 163 -6.65 7.40 -6.34
C ASP A 163 -8.08 7.94 -6.42
N TYR A 164 -9.04 7.12 -6.01
CA TYR A 164 -10.45 7.49 -5.93
C TYR A 164 -10.97 7.25 -4.52
N GLU A 165 -11.67 8.23 -3.98
CA GLU A 165 -12.42 8.14 -2.73
C GLU A 165 -13.79 8.78 -2.91
N ASN A 166 -14.85 8.09 -2.48
CA ASN A 166 -16.21 8.60 -2.50
C ASN A 166 -16.92 8.31 -1.17
N LYS A 167 -17.34 9.36 -0.47
CA LYS A 167 -18.22 9.27 0.71
C LYS A 167 -19.65 9.03 0.24
N VAL A 168 -20.07 7.77 0.25
CA VAL A 168 -21.40 7.34 -0.18
C VAL A 168 -22.46 7.76 0.84
N THR A 169 -22.10 7.67 2.14
CA THR A 169 -22.95 8.16 3.25
C THR A 169 -22.08 8.98 4.22
N ALA A 170 -22.68 9.48 5.30
CA ALA A 170 -21.93 10.18 6.37
C ALA A 170 -20.87 9.28 7.05
N THR A 171 -21.06 7.97 7.04
CA THR A 171 -20.18 7.01 7.71
C THR A 171 -19.48 6.05 6.75
N THR A 172 -19.90 5.95 5.50
CA THR A 172 -19.40 4.95 4.55
C THR A 172 -18.70 5.62 3.39
N LYS A 173 -17.48 5.16 3.08
CA LYS A 173 -16.74 5.56 1.89
C LYS A 173 -16.24 4.36 1.09
N ILE A 174 -16.16 4.55 -0.21
CA ILE A 174 -15.51 3.63 -1.17
C ILE A 174 -14.16 4.21 -1.52
N ILE A 175 -13.17 3.35 -1.59
CA ILE A 175 -11.78 3.69 -1.93
C ILE A 175 -11.36 2.77 -3.07
N ASP A 176 -10.79 3.33 -4.14
CA ASP A 176 -10.16 2.56 -5.21
C ASP A 176 -8.80 3.17 -5.51
N LYS A 177 -7.76 2.34 -5.44
CA LYS A 177 -6.38 2.74 -5.73
C LYS A 177 -5.81 1.81 -6.79
N PHE A 178 -5.44 2.39 -7.91
CA PHE A 178 -4.79 1.68 -9.00
C PHE A 178 -3.36 2.17 -9.20
N HIS A 179 -2.44 1.24 -9.43
CA HIS A 179 -1.06 1.54 -9.78
C HIS A 179 -0.54 0.58 -10.83
N ALA A 180 0.15 1.11 -11.83
CA ALA A 180 0.77 0.36 -12.90
C ALA A 180 2.22 0.80 -13.11
N GLU A 181 3.11 -0.18 -13.28
CA GLU A 181 4.50 0.02 -13.72
C GLU A 181 4.74 -0.89 -14.92
N SER A 182 4.85 -0.33 -16.12
CA SER A 182 5.04 -1.08 -17.38
C SER A 182 6.46 -0.93 -17.88
N GLY A 183 7.21 -2.02 -17.91
CA GLY A 183 8.56 -2.11 -18.44
C GLY A 183 8.67 -3.23 -19.48
N SER A 184 9.82 -3.33 -20.13
CA SER A 184 10.11 -4.37 -21.15
C SER A 184 10.18 -5.78 -20.53
N ASP A 185 10.62 -5.87 -19.27
CA ASP A 185 10.78 -7.11 -18.51
C ASP A 185 9.46 -7.63 -17.94
N ASN A 186 8.65 -6.76 -17.36
CA ASN A 186 7.40 -7.10 -16.70
C ASN A 186 6.50 -5.86 -16.58
N THR A 187 5.19 -6.06 -16.62
CA THR A 187 4.22 -5.06 -16.18
C THR A 187 3.63 -5.50 -14.85
N LEU A 188 3.80 -4.66 -13.82
CA LEU A 188 3.15 -4.79 -12.52
C LEU A 188 1.88 -3.95 -12.54
N LEU A 189 0.74 -4.56 -12.21
CA LEU A 189 -0.53 -3.89 -11.97
C LEU A 189 -0.97 -4.21 -10.55
N THR A 190 -1.38 -3.20 -9.80
CA THR A 190 -2.02 -3.38 -8.50
C THR A 190 -3.30 -2.57 -8.44
N ASN A 191 -4.33 -3.14 -7.83
CA ASN A 191 -5.58 -2.45 -7.55
C ASN A 191 -6.07 -2.82 -6.16
N TYR A 192 -6.46 -1.83 -5.40
CA TYR A 192 -7.15 -1.99 -4.11
C TYR A 192 -8.52 -1.35 -4.19
N LEU A 193 -9.56 -2.17 -4.07
CA LEU A 193 -10.93 -1.71 -3.89
C LEU A 193 -11.34 -1.95 -2.44
N GLY A 194 -11.81 -0.92 -1.75
CA GLY A 194 -12.20 -1.00 -0.35
C GLY A 194 -13.47 -0.25 -0.03
N VAL A 195 -14.18 -0.76 0.99
CA VAL A 195 -15.29 -0.08 1.66
C VAL A 195 -14.88 0.14 3.10
N GLU A 196 -14.94 1.37 3.58
CA GLU A 196 -14.65 1.74 4.97
C GLU A 196 -15.89 2.32 5.62
N VAL A 197 -16.26 1.78 6.79
CA VAL A 197 -17.42 2.20 7.59
C VAL A 197 -16.94 2.78 8.91
N LYS A 198 -17.16 4.06 9.11
CA LYS A 198 -16.80 4.80 10.33
C LYS A 198 -17.66 4.33 11.50
N MET A 199 -17.02 3.97 12.60
CA MET A 199 -17.66 3.56 13.85
C MET A 199 -17.61 4.68 14.89
N SER A 200 -16.53 5.47 14.89
CA SER A 200 -16.34 6.65 15.73
C SER A 200 -15.45 7.66 15.00
N ASP A 201 -15.06 8.75 15.65
CA ASP A 201 -14.17 9.74 15.04
C ASP A 201 -12.78 9.19 14.67
N LYS A 202 -12.31 8.17 15.38
CA LYS A 202 -10.99 7.57 15.18
C LYS A 202 -11.03 6.13 14.70
N LEU A 203 -12.18 5.44 14.79
CA LEU A 203 -12.28 4.02 14.49
C LEU A 203 -13.19 3.77 13.30
N ALA A 204 -12.80 2.87 12.41
CA ALA A 204 -13.59 2.36 11.31
C ALA A 204 -13.31 0.88 11.08
N LEU A 205 -14.25 0.21 10.38
CA LEU A 205 -14.04 -1.11 9.79
C LEU A 205 -13.83 -0.94 8.29
N ALA A 206 -12.85 -1.66 7.73
CA ALA A 206 -12.57 -1.68 6.31
C ALA A 206 -12.59 -3.10 5.76
N ALA A 207 -13.38 -3.33 4.72
CA ALA A 207 -13.31 -4.52 3.88
C ALA A 207 -12.59 -4.13 2.58
N GLY A 208 -11.58 -4.92 2.18
CA GLY A 208 -10.77 -4.62 1.02
C GLY A 208 -10.50 -5.83 0.15
N TYR A 209 -10.34 -5.58 -1.14
CA TYR A 209 -9.96 -6.55 -2.14
C TYR A 209 -8.75 -6.03 -2.90
N ASP A 210 -7.60 -6.66 -2.68
CA ASP A 210 -6.33 -6.37 -3.34
C ASP A 210 -6.15 -7.32 -4.52
N VAL A 211 -5.85 -6.78 -5.71
CA VAL A 211 -5.43 -7.53 -6.89
C VAL A 211 -4.03 -7.09 -7.26
N ARG A 212 -3.17 -8.06 -7.49
CA ARG A 212 -1.80 -7.84 -7.96
C ARG A 212 -1.50 -8.73 -9.14
N ARG A 213 -1.03 -8.16 -10.24
CA ARG A 213 -0.72 -8.90 -11.47
C ARG A 213 0.67 -8.54 -11.99
N ASN A 214 1.47 -9.56 -12.22
CA ASN A 214 2.70 -9.52 -12.99
C ASN A 214 2.45 -10.19 -14.35
N THR A 215 2.77 -9.51 -15.44
CA THR A 215 2.52 -10.06 -16.80
C THR A 215 3.52 -11.16 -17.16
N LYS A 216 4.75 -11.04 -16.65
CA LYS A 216 5.86 -11.98 -16.87
C LYS A 216 6.48 -12.38 -15.51
N PRO A 217 5.77 -13.17 -14.68
CA PRO A 217 6.35 -13.66 -13.44
C PRO A 217 7.41 -14.74 -13.74
N PRO A 218 8.33 -15.01 -12.80
CA PRO A 218 9.26 -16.14 -12.91
C PRO A 218 8.55 -17.49 -13.14
N ALA A 219 9.28 -18.46 -13.69
CA ALA A 219 8.73 -19.77 -14.00
C ALA A 219 8.08 -20.43 -12.77
N GLY A 220 6.93 -21.06 -12.97
CA GLY A 220 6.16 -21.71 -11.91
C GLY A 220 5.33 -20.78 -11.01
N LYS A 221 5.35 -19.48 -11.24
CA LYS A 221 4.54 -18.50 -10.47
C LYS A 221 3.27 -18.10 -11.23
N LYS A 222 2.19 -17.85 -10.47
CA LYS A 222 0.94 -17.31 -11.04
C LYS A 222 1.12 -15.84 -11.42
N LYS A 223 0.39 -15.41 -12.45
CA LYS A 223 0.41 -14.02 -12.90
C LYS A 223 -0.38 -13.09 -11.98
N THR A 224 -1.39 -13.60 -11.31
CA THR A 224 -2.33 -12.80 -10.51
C THR A 224 -2.48 -13.39 -9.12
N ASP A 225 -2.32 -12.54 -8.13
CA ASP A 225 -2.59 -12.79 -6.72
C ASP A 225 -3.75 -11.91 -6.28
N THR A 226 -4.61 -12.43 -5.42
CA THR A 226 -5.72 -11.68 -4.83
C THR A 226 -5.75 -11.89 -3.32
N VAL A 227 -6.11 -10.84 -2.58
CA VAL A 227 -6.24 -10.87 -1.12
C VAL A 227 -7.49 -10.14 -0.71
N THR A 228 -8.38 -10.82 0.00
CA THR A 228 -9.53 -10.18 0.67
C THR A 228 -9.14 -9.91 2.12
N THR A 229 -9.40 -8.69 2.59
CA THR A 229 -9.04 -8.28 3.95
C THR A 229 -10.24 -7.70 4.69
N LEU A 230 -10.29 -7.91 6.01
CA LEU A 230 -11.17 -7.22 6.93
C LEU A 230 -10.32 -6.64 8.05
N ASN A 231 -10.32 -5.33 8.18
CA ASN A 231 -9.40 -4.60 9.05
C ASN A 231 -10.16 -3.69 10.01
N LEU A 232 -9.65 -3.57 11.24
CA LEU A 232 -9.92 -2.43 12.10
C LEU A 232 -8.98 -1.30 11.69
N VAL A 233 -9.53 -0.11 11.53
CA VAL A 233 -8.82 1.11 11.12
C VAL A 233 -8.81 2.09 12.29
N TYR A 234 -7.64 2.65 12.59
CA TYR A 234 -7.46 3.75 13.55
C TYR A 234 -6.89 4.97 12.83
N ALA A 235 -7.59 6.09 12.90
CA ALA A 235 -7.17 7.38 12.34
C ALA A 235 -6.53 8.28 13.41
N PHE A 236 -5.45 8.98 13.07
CA PHE A 236 -4.70 9.87 13.96
C PHE A 236 -4.26 11.14 13.24
#